data_ca16d498c49dfbc23204ba499016c4ce
#
_entry.id   ca16d498c49dfbc23204ba499016c4ce
#
_cell.length_a   1.000
_cell.length_b   1.000
_cell.length_c   1.000
_cell.angle_alpha   90.00
_cell.angle_beta   90.00
_cell.angle_gamma   90.00
#
_symmetry.space_group_name_H-M   'P 1'
#
loop_
_entity.id
_entity.type
_entity.pdbx_description
1 polymer ?
#
loop_
_entity_poly.entity_id
_entity_poly.type
_entity_poly.pdbx_seq_one_letter_code
_entity_poly.pdbx_strand_id
1 'polypeptide(L)'
;MSTNEYVLNMRQVSVDSKTHKNILSIENFTVRPGELVAVLGPNGAGKSTLLRTINLLQPYRGEMQLFGKDVRNTNKTLLRRRSALVFQETLLLDDTVFNNVAKVLKFRGTPTHKIKQRVYTALTAFSCEHLANQSARSLSGGEAKRVCIACGLVADSELLLLDEPSASLDVGIRPQMIEKIRQLAQERGSAVILVSHNFTDILHFADRAIALFDGCIIQDDNLETIIRRPVNEQLARLVGIDNIIPWWVERSSRASFIKLANGIKFLYPGEITKPITACCLSGDTFNVYDASSSILHKPWSVIIEGLVERVLNGIGICSIWVKVGEQTLIARVPRNNIFGNVYPHEIIKLAFNAQDAHFV
;
A
#
# COMPACT_ATOMS: atom_id res chain seq x y z
N MET A 1 1.79 15.74 -31.96
CA MET A 1 0.78 15.18 -31.09
C MET A 1 1.29 15.34 -29.68
N SER A 2 0.70 16.21 -28.84
CA SER A 2 1.13 16.35 -27.46
C SER A 2 0.78 15.04 -26.75
N THR A 3 1.79 14.25 -26.40
CA THR A 3 1.63 13.10 -25.51
C THR A 3 1.08 13.64 -24.21
N ASN A 4 -0.17 13.26 -23.85
CA ASN A 4 -0.73 13.60 -22.55
C ASN A 4 0.20 13.01 -21.48
N GLU A 5 0.85 13.88 -20.74
CA GLU A 5 1.80 13.49 -19.68
C GLU A 5 1.11 12.68 -18.57
N TYR A 6 -0.19 12.92 -18.33
CA TYR A 6 -0.96 12.29 -17.25
C TYR A 6 -2.28 11.70 -17.75
N VAL A 7 -2.65 10.53 -17.24
CA VAL A 7 -4.00 9.96 -17.37
C VAL A 7 -4.96 10.57 -16.34
N LEU A 8 -4.43 10.99 -15.19
CA LEU A 8 -5.14 11.70 -14.14
C LEU A 8 -4.31 12.88 -13.66
N ASN A 9 -4.95 14.04 -13.53
CA ASN A 9 -4.39 15.21 -12.87
C ASN A 9 -5.49 15.88 -12.04
N MET A 10 -5.31 15.89 -10.72
CA MET A 10 -6.21 16.51 -9.73
C MET A 10 -5.50 17.69 -9.07
N ARG A 11 -6.18 18.83 -8.96
CA ARG A 11 -5.68 20.02 -8.27
C ARG A 11 -6.77 20.61 -7.39
N GLN A 12 -6.47 20.78 -6.10
CA GLN A 12 -7.37 21.34 -5.09
C GLN A 12 -8.76 20.68 -5.12
N VAL A 13 -8.77 19.35 -5.25
CA VAL A 13 -10.02 18.58 -5.31
C VAL A 13 -10.51 18.29 -3.91
N SER A 14 -11.77 18.67 -3.64
CA SER A 14 -12.43 18.39 -2.36
C SER A 14 -13.78 17.72 -2.56
N VAL A 15 -14.15 16.88 -1.59
CA VAL A 15 -15.42 16.15 -1.55
C VAL A 15 -16.06 16.32 -0.18
N ASP A 16 -17.30 16.78 -0.18
CA ASP A 16 -18.14 16.85 1.02
C ASP A 16 -19.19 15.74 0.99
N SER A 17 -19.62 15.24 2.15
CA SER A 17 -20.84 14.45 2.28
C SER A 17 -21.97 15.28 2.90
N LYS A 18 -23.16 14.71 2.92
CA LYS A 18 -24.32 15.34 3.57
C LYS A 18 -24.13 15.54 5.08
N THR A 19 -23.30 14.70 5.71
CA THR A 19 -23.11 14.67 7.17
C THR A 19 -21.72 15.14 7.62
N HIS A 20 -20.70 15.10 6.74
CA HIS A 20 -19.32 15.46 7.06
C HIS A 20 -18.76 16.38 5.98
N LYS A 21 -18.17 17.50 6.38
CA LYS A 21 -17.36 18.35 5.49
C LYS A 21 -15.97 17.77 5.34
N ASN A 22 -15.37 17.95 4.16
CA ASN A 22 -13.99 17.57 3.84
C ASN A 22 -13.67 16.07 4.04
N ILE A 23 -14.49 15.16 3.46
CA ILE A 23 -14.13 13.73 3.42
C ILE A 23 -12.85 13.51 2.59
N LEU A 24 -12.63 14.35 1.60
CA LEU A 24 -11.45 14.33 0.74
C LEU A 24 -10.98 15.76 0.47
N SER A 25 -9.70 16.00 0.62
CA SER A 25 -9.02 17.26 0.32
C SER A 25 -7.66 16.96 -0.31
N ILE A 26 -7.60 16.94 -1.62
CA ILE A 26 -6.40 16.61 -2.41
C ILE A 26 -5.85 17.89 -3.03
N GLU A 27 -4.68 18.31 -2.58
CA GLU A 27 -4.01 19.48 -3.17
C GLU A 27 -3.54 19.18 -4.59
N ASN A 28 -2.77 18.10 -4.76
CA ASN A 28 -2.27 17.63 -6.03
C ASN A 28 -2.20 16.11 -6.03
N PHE A 29 -2.65 15.49 -7.12
CA PHE A 29 -2.42 14.08 -7.36
C PHE A 29 -2.41 13.82 -8.87
N THR A 30 -1.37 13.20 -9.36
CA THR A 30 -1.20 12.88 -10.77
C THR A 30 -0.88 11.41 -10.98
N VAL A 31 -1.31 10.85 -12.10
CA VAL A 31 -0.96 9.48 -12.51
C VAL A 31 -0.59 9.49 -13.99
N ARG A 32 0.53 8.86 -14.32
CA ARG A 32 1.04 8.73 -15.69
C ARG A 32 0.45 7.50 -16.39
N PRO A 33 0.46 7.46 -17.73
CA PRO A 33 0.12 6.24 -18.46
C PRO A 33 1.00 5.07 -18.03
N GLY A 34 0.37 3.90 -17.79
CA GLY A 34 1.08 2.68 -17.40
C GLY A 34 1.60 2.66 -15.96
N GLU A 35 1.38 3.70 -15.17
CA GLU A 35 1.84 3.78 -13.79
C GLU A 35 0.98 2.93 -12.85
N LEU A 36 1.63 2.22 -11.93
CA LEU A 36 0.98 1.38 -10.92
C LEU A 36 1.11 2.05 -9.55
N VAL A 37 0.02 2.63 -9.07
CA VAL A 37 -0.01 3.41 -7.83
C VAL A 37 -0.85 2.68 -6.79
N ALA A 38 -0.33 2.54 -5.57
CA ALA A 38 -1.11 2.09 -4.43
C ALA A 38 -1.61 3.26 -3.58
N VAL A 39 -2.75 3.08 -2.93
CA VAL A 39 -3.29 4.01 -1.93
C VAL A 39 -3.31 3.33 -0.58
N LEU A 40 -2.45 3.82 0.31
CA LEU A 40 -2.33 3.41 1.71
C LEU A 40 -3.18 4.32 2.60
N GLY A 41 -3.65 3.81 3.72
CA GLY A 41 -4.34 4.61 4.72
C GLY A 41 -5.28 3.79 5.60
N PRO A 42 -5.65 4.28 6.78
CA PRO A 42 -6.56 3.59 7.69
C PRO A 42 -7.97 3.48 7.10
N ASN A 43 -8.82 2.69 7.77
CA ASN A 43 -10.23 2.65 7.42
C ASN A 43 -10.87 4.02 7.67
N GLY A 44 -11.72 4.46 6.75
CA GLY A 44 -12.32 5.80 6.81
C GLY A 44 -11.47 6.95 6.26
N ALA A 45 -10.21 6.71 5.85
CA ALA A 45 -9.32 7.76 5.32
C ALA A 45 -9.78 8.40 3.99
N GLY A 46 -10.84 7.88 3.35
CA GLY A 46 -11.34 8.44 2.08
C GLY A 46 -10.89 7.68 0.82
N LYS A 47 -10.23 6.51 0.94
CA LYS A 47 -9.68 5.74 -0.20
C LYS A 47 -10.72 5.40 -1.26
N SER A 48 -11.83 4.77 -0.88
CA SER A 48 -12.93 4.46 -1.82
C SER A 48 -13.61 5.71 -2.36
N THR A 49 -13.65 6.79 -1.56
CA THR A 49 -14.14 8.10 -1.98
C THR A 49 -13.24 8.67 -3.08
N LEU A 50 -11.92 8.57 -2.93
CA LEU A 50 -10.95 8.98 -3.96
C LEU A 50 -11.22 8.22 -5.28
N LEU A 51 -11.32 6.88 -5.25
CA LEU A 51 -11.58 6.09 -6.45
C LEU A 51 -12.92 6.45 -7.12
N ARG A 52 -13.98 6.61 -6.33
CA ARG A 52 -15.30 7.03 -6.84
C ARG A 52 -15.27 8.44 -7.45
N THR A 53 -14.50 9.35 -6.86
CA THR A 53 -14.31 10.71 -7.37
C THR A 53 -13.58 10.69 -8.71
N ILE A 54 -12.48 9.96 -8.82
CA ILE A 54 -11.72 9.79 -10.06
C ILE A 54 -12.60 9.17 -11.16
N ASN A 55 -13.46 8.21 -10.81
CA ASN A 55 -14.38 7.58 -11.76
C ASN A 55 -15.66 8.40 -11.99
N LEU A 56 -15.72 9.64 -11.52
CA LEU A 56 -16.84 10.58 -11.72
C LEU A 56 -18.20 10.04 -11.23
N LEU A 57 -18.20 9.27 -10.15
CA LEU A 57 -19.39 8.67 -9.54
C LEU A 57 -19.98 9.53 -8.42
N GLN A 58 -19.25 10.56 -8.00
CA GLN A 58 -19.73 11.52 -6.99
C GLN A 58 -19.29 12.94 -7.32
N PRO A 59 -20.02 13.95 -6.81
CA PRO A 59 -19.67 15.35 -7.01
C PRO A 59 -18.39 15.70 -6.25
N TYR A 60 -17.63 16.63 -6.80
CA TYR A 60 -16.42 17.21 -6.21
C TYR A 60 -16.29 18.68 -6.58
N ARG A 61 -15.45 19.41 -5.85
CA ARG A 61 -14.99 20.76 -6.19
C ARG A 61 -13.52 20.69 -6.59
N GLY A 62 -13.03 21.73 -7.26
CA GLY A 62 -11.64 21.80 -7.71
C GLY A 62 -11.47 21.40 -9.16
N GLU A 63 -10.25 21.11 -9.59
CA GLU A 63 -9.89 20.86 -10.97
C GLU A 63 -9.48 19.41 -11.16
N MET A 64 -10.05 18.76 -12.18
CA MET A 64 -9.66 17.40 -12.55
C MET A 64 -9.59 17.27 -14.06
N GLN A 65 -8.48 16.70 -14.53
CA GLN A 65 -8.30 16.28 -15.90
C GLN A 65 -8.17 14.76 -15.94
N LEU A 66 -8.88 14.15 -16.87
CA LEU A 66 -8.76 12.73 -17.19
C LEU A 66 -8.34 12.60 -18.66
N PHE A 67 -7.28 11.84 -18.89
CA PHE A 67 -6.74 11.60 -20.24
C PHE A 67 -6.46 12.92 -20.99
N GLY A 68 -5.95 13.93 -20.28
CA GLY A 68 -5.65 15.28 -20.79
C GLY A 68 -6.86 16.15 -21.08
N LYS A 69 -8.07 15.75 -20.69
CA LYS A 69 -9.31 16.52 -20.89
C LYS A 69 -9.85 17.02 -19.56
N ASP A 70 -10.24 18.30 -19.50
CA ASP A 70 -10.95 18.87 -18.35
C ASP A 70 -12.31 18.19 -18.21
N VAL A 71 -12.56 17.62 -17.04
CA VAL A 71 -13.81 16.88 -16.73
C VAL A 71 -15.03 17.76 -16.79
N ARG A 72 -14.91 19.08 -16.49
CA ARG A 72 -16.02 20.04 -16.52
C ARG A 72 -16.52 20.29 -17.94
N ASN A 73 -15.61 20.24 -18.91
CA ASN A 73 -15.87 20.58 -20.31
C ASN A 73 -16.02 19.36 -21.21
N THR A 74 -16.01 18.14 -20.64
CA THR A 74 -16.04 16.88 -21.38
C THR A 74 -17.20 16.00 -20.95
N ASN A 75 -17.79 15.29 -21.89
CA ASN A 75 -18.85 14.32 -21.59
C ASN A 75 -18.31 13.22 -20.65
N LYS A 76 -18.82 13.19 -19.43
CA LYS A 76 -18.41 12.25 -18.38
C LYS A 76 -18.55 10.78 -18.79
N THR A 77 -19.54 10.45 -19.63
CA THR A 77 -19.73 9.08 -20.13
C THR A 77 -18.57 8.65 -21.04
N LEU A 78 -18.07 9.55 -21.87
CA LEU A 78 -16.91 9.27 -22.72
C LEU A 78 -15.64 9.05 -21.87
N LEU A 79 -15.44 9.86 -20.83
CA LEU A 79 -14.32 9.68 -19.89
C LEU A 79 -14.43 8.36 -19.14
N ARG A 80 -15.61 8.03 -18.58
CA ARG A 80 -15.84 6.75 -17.89
C ARG A 80 -15.68 5.52 -18.77
N ARG A 81 -15.87 5.63 -20.08
CA ARG A 81 -15.57 4.51 -21.00
C ARG A 81 -14.09 4.21 -21.14
N ARG A 82 -13.21 5.14 -20.79
CA ARG A 82 -11.75 4.96 -20.79
C ARG A 82 -11.19 4.51 -19.44
N SER A 83 -12.01 4.51 -18.39
CA SER A 83 -11.68 3.99 -17.07
C SER A 83 -12.54 2.80 -16.69
N ALA A 84 -12.10 1.98 -15.74
CA ALA A 84 -12.91 0.94 -15.10
C ALA A 84 -12.69 1.00 -13.59
N LEU A 85 -13.75 0.76 -12.82
CA LEU A 85 -13.69 0.65 -11.36
C LEU A 85 -14.20 -0.71 -10.94
N VAL A 86 -13.37 -1.46 -10.22
CA VAL A 86 -13.74 -2.67 -9.50
C VAL A 86 -13.98 -2.29 -8.05
N PHE A 87 -15.22 -2.44 -7.60
CA PHE A 87 -15.62 -2.11 -6.24
C PHE A 87 -15.17 -3.15 -5.22
N GLN A 88 -15.09 -2.73 -3.96
CA GLN A 88 -14.85 -3.64 -2.85
C GLN A 88 -15.94 -4.72 -2.78
N GLU A 89 -17.20 -4.31 -2.92
CA GLU A 89 -18.34 -5.21 -3.02
C GLU A 89 -18.38 -5.93 -4.38
N THR A 90 -18.83 -7.18 -4.38
CA THR A 90 -19.05 -7.94 -5.61
C THR A 90 -20.35 -7.55 -6.25
N LEU A 91 -20.29 -6.68 -7.25
CA LEU A 91 -21.45 -6.19 -7.98
C LEU A 91 -21.59 -6.94 -9.31
N LEU A 92 -22.33 -8.05 -9.30
CA LEU A 92 -22.71 -8.80 -10.49
C LEU A 92 -24.22 -8.68 -10.73
N LEU A 93 -24.60 -8.64 -11.99
CA LEU A 93 -26.00 -8.65 -12.40
C LEU A 93 -26.57 -10.05 -12.27
N ASP A 94 -27.88 -10.13 -12.07
CA ASP A 94 -28.63 -11.40 -12.07
C ASP A 94 -28.70 -12.01 -13.48
N ASP A 95 -27.60 -12.62 -13.87
CA ASP A 95 -27.39 -13.21 -15.19
C ASP A 95 -26.24 -14.25 -15.10
N THR A 96 -25.91 -14.89 -16.22
CA THR A 96 -24.74 -15.76 -16.28
C THR A 96 -23.43 -14.99 -16.13
N VAL A 97 -22.37 -15.68 -15.71
CA VAL A 97 -21.02 -15.12 -15.65
C VAL A 97 -20.60 -14.57 -17.03
N PHE A 98 -20.85 -15.36 -18.10
CA PHE A 98 -20.55 -14.93 -19.46
C PHE A 98 -21.24 -13.58 -19.78
N ASN A 99 -22.53 -13.46 -19.48
CA ASN A 99 -23.30 -12.26 -19.79
C ASN A 99 -22.86 -11.07 -18.95
N ASN A 100 -22.45 -11.26 -17.70
CA ASN A 100 -21.89 -10.18 -16.88
C ASN A 100 -20.66 -9.56 -17.54
N VAL A 101 -19.70 -10.37 -17.98
CA VAL A 101 -18.50 -9.91 -18.68
C VAL A 101 -18.84 -9.34 -20.06
N ALA A 102 -19.71 -10.01 -20.82
CA ALA A 102 -20.11 -9.59 -22.16
C ALA A 102 -20.82 -8.22 -22.19
N LYS A 103 -21.64 -7.92 -21.17
CA LYS A 103 -22.32 -6.62 -21.04
C LYS A 103 -21.35 -5.45 -20.98
N VAL A 104 -20.20 -5.61 -20.30
CA VAL A 104 -19.17 -4.56 -20.24
C VAL A 104 -18.67 -4.22 -21.66
N LEU A 105 -18.41 -5.23 -22.47
CA LEU A 105 -17.96 -5.06 -23.85
C LEU A 105 -19.06 -4.45 -24.74
N LYS A 106 -20.31 -4.89 -24.58
CA LYS A 106 -21.47 -4.34 -25.31
C LYS A 106 -21.65 -2.85 -25.02
N PHE A 107 -21.60 -2.43 -23.74
CA PHE A 107 -21.72 -1.02 -23.35
C PHE A 107 -20.59 -0.14 -23.90
N ARG A 108 -19.45 -0.74 -24.25
CA ARG A 108 -18.32 -0.04 -24.87
C ARG A 108 -18.34 -0.09 -26.39
N GLY A 109 -19.35 -0.71 -27.00
CA GLY A 109 -19.52 -0.79 -28.47
C GLY A 109 -18.58 -1.80 -29.13
N THR A 110 -18.11 -2.82 -28.40
CA THR A 110 -17.31 -3.90 -28.97
C THR A 110 -18.10 -4.69 -30.02
N PRO A 111 -17.57 -4.92 -31.24
CA PRO A 111 -18.24 -5.70 -32.27
C PRO A 111 -18.62 -7.09 -31.78
N THR A 112 -19.86 -7.53 -32.08
CA THR A 112 -20.45 -8.76 -31.54
C THR A 112 -19.56 -10.00 -31.79
N HIS A 113 -18.94 -10.11 -32.95
CA HIS A 113 -18.09 -11.23 -33.30
C HIS A 113 -16.83 -11.37 -32.43
N LYS A 114 -16.36 -10.28 -31.78
CA LYS A 114 -15.21 -10.26 -30.89
C LYS A 114 -15.57 -10.56 -29.42
N ILE A 115 -16.85 -10.40 -29.04
CA ILE A 115 -17.27 -10.48 -27.63
C ILE A 115 -16.95 -11.84 -27.04
N LYS A 116 -17.36 -12.93 -27.71
CA LYS A 116 -17.19 -14.29 -27.19
C LYS A 116 -15.71 -14.58 -26.86
N GLN A 117 -14.81 -14.31 -27.78
CA GLN A 117 -13.37 -14.52 -27.57
C GLN A 117 -12.84 -13.71 -26.42
N ARG A 118 -13.15 -12.40 -26.36
CA ARG A 118 -12.68 -11.51 -25.29
C ARG A 118 -13.19 -11.93 -23.92
N VAL A 119 -14.46 -12.35 -23.82
CA VAL A 119 -15.04 -12.85 -22.57
C VAL A 119 -14.27 -14.05 -22.07
N TYR A 120 -14.05 -15.07 -22.92
CA TYR A 120 -13.31 -16.27 -22.52
C TYR A 120 -11.86 -15.94 -22.17
N THR A 121 -11.18 -15.09 -22.94
CA THR A 121 -9.82 -14.64 -22.60
C THR A 121 -9.77 -14.01 -21.20
N ALA A 122 -10.74 -13.14 -20.86
CA ALA A 122 -10.79 -12.50 -19.55
C ALA A 122 -11.10 -13.52 -18.43
N LEU A 123 -12.03 -14.43 -18.64
CA LEU A 123 -12.39 -15.46 -17.65
C LEU A 123 -11.25 -16.44 -17.40
N THR A 124 -10.55 -16.89 -18.47
CA THR A 124 -9.39 -17.78 -18.36
C THR A 124 -8.24 -17.13 -17.60
N ALA A 125 -8.00 -15.82 -17.81
CA ALA A 125 -6.97 -15.08 -17.08
C ALA A 125 -7.14 -15.13 -15.56
N PHE A 126 -8.37 -15.34 -15.07
CA PHE A 126 -8.72 -15.44 -13.65
C PHE A 126 -9.27 -16.83 -13.25
N SER A 127 -9.05 -17.86 -14.06
CA SER A 127 -9.48 -19.24 -13.81
C SER A 127 -10.99 -19.36 -13.54
N CYS A 128 -11.80 -18.65 -14.33
CA CYS A 128 -13.26 -18.59 -14.22
C CYS A 128 -14.00 -19.06 -15.48
N GLU A 129 -13.31 -19.60 -16.51
CA GLU A 129 -13.91 -20.02 -17.77
C GLU A 129 -14.94 -21.13 -17.59
N HIS A 130 -14.72 -22.05 -16.64
CA HIS A 130 -15.64 -23.13 -16.31
C HIS A 130 -16.95 -22.64 -15.69
N LEU A 131 -16.98 -21.41 -15.18
CA LEU A 131 -18.14 -20.77 -14.56
C LEU A 131 -19.01 -20.01 -15.60
N ALA A 132 -18.57 -19.91 -16.86
CA ALA A 132 -19.17 -19.00 -17.85
C ALA A 132 -20.70 -19.13 -17.98
N ASN A 133 -21.23 -20.34 -17.92
CA ASN A 133 -22.67 -20.61 -18.06
C ASN A 133 -23.43 -20.64 -16.72
N GLN A 134 -22.74 -20.50 -15.60
CA GLN A 134 -23.39 -20.49 -14.29
C GLN A 134 -24.02 -19.13 -14.00
N SER A 135 -25.08 -19.14 -13.17
CA SER A 135 -25.68 -17.93 -12.63
C SER A 135 -24.69 -17.23 -11.68
N ALA A 136 -24.53 -15.92 -11.81
CA ALA A 136 -23.70 -15.16 -10.90
C ALA A 136 -24.14 -15.25 -9.41
N ARG A 137 -25.41 -15.57 -9.16
CA ARG A 137 -25.96 -15.79 -7.81
C ARG A 137 -25.45 -17.06 -7.14
N SER A 138 -25.01 -18.07 -7.90
CA SER A 138 -24.54 -19.35 -7.38
C SER A 138 -23.05 -19.38 -7.05
N LEU A 139 -22.33 -18.29 -7.33
CA LEU A 139 -20.91 -18.20 -7.11
C LEU A 139 -20.55 -18.06 -5.63
N SER A 140 -19.46 -18.71 -5.22
CA SER A 140 -18.81 -18.39 -3.96
C SER A 140 -18.27 -16.95 -3.96
N GLY A 141 -18.00 -16.37 -2.78
CA GLY A 141 -17.48 -14.99 -2.68
C GLY A 141 -16.17 -14.79 -3.45
N GLY A 142 -15.26 -15.77 -3.40
CA GLY A 142 -14.00 -15.73 -4.15
C GLY A 142 -14.18 -15.83 -5.66
N GLU A 143 -15.07 -16.70 -6.16
CA GLU A 143 -15.41 -16.78 -7.58
C GLU A 143 -16.06 -15.51 -8.08
N ALA A 144 -17.03 -14.99 -7.36
CA ALA A 144 -17.71 -13.72 -7.71
C ALA A 144 -16.70 -12.56 -7.77
N LYS A 145 -15.73 -12.51 -6.85
CA LYS A 145 -14.67 -11.49 -6.85
C LYS A 145 -13.76 -11.61 -8.08
N ARG A 146 -13.33 -12.82 -8.45
CA ARG A 146 -12.54 -13.05 -9.67
C ARG A 146 -13.29 -12.65 -10.94
N VAL A 147 -14.59 -12.97 -11.02
CA VAL A 147 -15.46 -12.53 -12.14
C VAL A 147 -15.58 -11.01 -12.19
N CYS A 148 -15.74 -10.33 -11.05
CA CYS A 148 -15.76 -8.85 -11.01
C CYS A 148 -14.45 -8.24 -11.52
N ILE A 149 -13.30 -8.83 -11.18
CA ILE A 149 -12.00 -8.39 -11.69
C ILE A 149 -11.92 -8.63 -13.20
N ALA A 150 -12.37 -9.79 -13.69
CA ALA A 150 -12.45 -10.07 -15.12
C ALA A 150 -13.33 -9.03 -15.87
N CYS A 151 -14.47 -8.63 -15.28
CA CYS A 151 -15.33 -7.56 -15.81
C CYS A 151 -14.59 -6.20 -15.90
N GLY A 152 -13.80 -5.85 -14.89
CA GLY A 152 -13.00 -4.62 -14.90
C GLY A 152 -11.94 -4.63 -16.00
N LEU A 153 -11.23 -5.75 -16.12
CA LEU A 153 -10.10 -5.87 -17.04
C LEU A 153 -10.50 -6.16 -18.50
N VAL A 154 -11.66 -6.79 -18.76
CA VAL A 154 -12.09 -7.07 -20.14
C VAL A 154 -12.25 -5.81 -20.99
N ALA A 155 -12.40 -4.69 -20.31
CA ALA A 155 -12.71 -3.40 -20.91
C ALA A 155 -11.52 -2.71 -21.61
N ASP A 156 -10.28 -3.19 -21.42
CA ASP A 156 -9.03 -2.58 -21.92
C ASP A 156 -8.97 -1.07 -21.60
N SER A 157 -9.19 -0.74 -20.33
CA SER A 157 -9.25 0.65 -19.88
C SER A 157 -7.86 1.26 -19.77
N GLU A 158 -7.73 2.54 -20.09
CA GLU A 158 -6.48 3.28 -19.91
C GLU A 158 -6.17 3.56 -18.43
N LEU A 159 -7.25 3.62 -17.60
CA LEU A 159 -7.15 3.76 -16.15
C LEU A 159 -8.03 2.71 -15.47
N LEU A 160 -7.42 1.87 -14.66
CA LEU A 160 -8.09 0.86 -13.85
C LEU A 160 -8.03 1.26 -12.37
N LEU A 161 -9.18 1.27 -11.74
CA LEU A 161 -9.36 1.60 -10.32
C LEU A 161 -9.79 0.34 -9.59
N LEU A 162 -9.03 -0.07 -8.58
CA LEU A 162 -9.25 -1.31 -7.85
C LEU A 162 -9.45 -1.01 -6.36
N ASP A 163 -10.67 -1.24 -5.87
CA ASP A 163 -11.00 -1.08 -4.46
C ASP A 163 -11.02 -2.46 -3.80
N GLU A 164 -9.97 -2.80 -3.03
CA GLU A 164 -9.82 -4.07 -2.32
C GLU A 164 -10.05 -5.31 -3.21
N PRO A 165 -9.31 -5.46 -4.32
CA PRO A 165 -9.59 -6.53 -5.28
C PRO A 165 -9.31 -7.93 -4.73
N SER A 166 -8.44 -8.07 -3.74
CA SER A 166 -8.06 -9.34 -3.11
C SER A 166 -8.89 -9.68 -1.86
N ALA A 167 -9.75 -8.77 -1.39
CA ALA A 167 -10.66 -9.05 -0.29
C ALA A 167 -11.55 -10.26 -0.64
N SER A 168 -11.80 -11.14 0.28
CA SER A 168 -12.58 -12.39 0.10
C SER A 168 -11.89 -13.48 -0.74
N LEU A 169 -10.63 -13.32 -1.10
CA LEU A 169 -9.83 -14.39 -1.70
C LEU A 169 -9.02 -15.14 -0.64
N ASP A 170 -8.82 -16.43 -0.86
CA ASP A 170 -7.96 -17.26 -0.01
C ASP A 170 -6.52 -16.75 -0.04
N VAL A 171 -5.83 -16.86 1.11
CA VAL A 171 -4.47 -16.33 1.29
C VAL A 171 -3.49 -16.86 0.22
N GLY A 172 -3.62 -18.11 -0.18
CA GLY A 172 -2.74 -18.72 -1.19
C GLY A 172 -2.97 -18.23 -2.62
N ILE A 173 -4.16 -17.67 -2.93
CA ILE A 173 -4.54 -17.24 -4.28
C ILE A 173 -4.25 -15.73 -4.46
N ARG A 174 -4.25 -14.95 -3.38
CA ARG A 174 -4.10 -13.48 -3.42
C ARG A 174 -2.85 -13.00 -4.18
N PRO A 175 -1.63 -13.47 -3.88
CA PRO A 175 -0.42 -13.00 -4.55
C PRO A 175 -0.46 -13.25 -6.06
N GLN A 176 -0.92 -14.44 -6.47
CA GLN A 176 -1.03 -14.79 -7.88
C GLN A 176 -2.04 -13.91 -8.62
N MET A 177 -3.14 -13.54 -7.93
CA MET A 177 -4.17 -12.66 -8.49
C MET A 177 -3.63 -11.24 -8.69
N ILE A 178 -2.95 -10.70 -7.69
CA ILE A 178 -2.35 -9.36 -7.73
C ILE A 178 -1.28 -9.29 -8.83
N GLU A 179 -0.42 -10.30 -8.91
CA GLU A 179 0.61 -10.39 -9.95
C GLU A 179 -0.01 -10.50 -11.35
N LYS A 180 -1.10 -11.26 -11.50
CA LYS A 180 -1.82 -11.36 -12.77
C LYS A 180 -2.43 -10.03 -13.20
N ILE A 181 -2.98 -9.27 -12.26
CA ILE A 181 -3.50 -7.92 -12.54
C ILE A 181 -2.35 -7.00 -12.96
N ARG A 182 -1.22 -7.02 -12.26
CA ARG A 182 0.00 -6.25 -12.59
C ARG A 182 0.47 -6.57 -14.01
N GLN A 183 0.65 -7.84 -14.31
CA GLN A 183 1.08 -8.30 -15.64
C GLN A 183 0.15 -7.78 -16.75
N LEU A 184 -1.16 -7.99 -16.62
CA LEU A 184 -2.14 -7.56 -17.62
C LEU A 184 -2.19 -6.03 -17.78
N ALA A 185 -2.00 -5.28 -16.71
CA ALA A 185 -1.94 -3.82 -16.76
C ALA A 185 -0.71 -3.35 -17.53
N GLN A 186 0.47 -3.94 -17.25
CA GLN A 186 1.72 -3.63 -17.96
C GLN A 186 1.66 -4.00 -19.45
N GLU A 187 1.16 -5.19 -19.80
CA GLU A 187 0.99 -5.63 -21.19
C GLU A 187 0.11 -4.66 -22.01
N ARG A 188 -0.85 -4.01 -21.37
CA ARG A 188 -1.79 -3.08 -22.01
C ARG A 188 -1.38 -1.62 -21.91
N GLY A 189 -0.36 -1.31 -21.12
CA GLY A 189 0.01 0.06 -20.80
C GLY A 189 -1.05 0.82 -20.00
N SER A 190 -1.89 0.09 -19.27
CA SER A 190 -2.95 0.67 -18.43
C SER A 190 -2.35 1.23 -17.14
N ALA A 191 -2.73 2.45 -16.77
CA ALA A 191 -2.47 2.95 -15.43
C ALA A 191 -3.42 2.30 -14.43
N VAL A 192 -2.94 2.01 -13.22
CA VAL A 192 -3.78 1.40 -12.19
C VAL A 192 -3.62 2.12 -10.87
N ILE A 193 -4.73 2.36 -10.19
CA ILE A 193 -4.77 2.80 -8.80
C ILE A 193 -5.38 1.68 -7.96
N LEU A 194 -4.55 1.10 -7.08
CA LEU A 194 -4.93 0.00 -6.20
C LEU A 194 -5.13 0.50 -4.77
N VAL A 195 -6.29 0.28 -4.21
CA VAL A 195 -6.54 0.36 -2.77
C VAL A 195 -6.47 -1.04 -2.19
N SER A 196 -5.62 -1.27 -1.21
CA SER A 196 -5.61 -2.51 -0.41
C SER A 196 -5.25 -2.20 1.05
N HIS A 197 -5.88 -2.93 1.97
CA HIS A 197 -5.47 -2.94 3.38
C HIS A 197 -4.39 -4.01 3.65
N ASN A 198 -4.15 -4.91 2.70
CA ASN A 198 -3.10 -5.90 2.78
C ASN A 198 -1.80 -5.33 2.20
N PHE A 199 -0.83 -5.10 3.08
CA PHE A 199 0.44 -4.52 2.69
C PHE A 199 1.23 -5.41 1.71
N THR A 200 1.09 -6.73 1.82
CA THR A 200 1.71 -7.69 0.89
C THR A 200 1.20 -7.49 -0.55
N ASP A 201 -0.09 -7.22 -0.74
CA ASP A 201 -0.64 -6.94 -2.07
C ASP A 201 0.02 -5.70 -2.68
N ILE A 202 0.23 -4.67 -1.86
CA ILE A 202 0.85 -3.40 -2.28
C ILE A 202 2.31 -3.61 -2.67
N LEU A 203 3.07 -4.39 -1.88
CA LEU A 203 4.47 -4.73 -2.17
C LEU A 203 4.64 -5.45 -3.50
N HIS A 204 3.72 -6.36 -3.84
CA HIS A 204 3.77 -7.11 -5.10
C HIS A 204 3.26 -6.31 -6.29
N PHE A 205 2.51 -5.24 -6.05
CA PHE A 205 1.80 -4.52 -7.11
C PHE A 205 2.45 -3.22 -7.53
N ALA A 206 2.76 -2.32 -6.58
CA ALA A 206 3.01 -0.92 -6.85
C ALA A 206 4.49 -0.54 -6.76
N ASP A 207 4.91 0.35 -7.64
CA ASP A 207 6.23 0.98 -7.57
C ASP A 207 6.18 2.33 -6.84
N ARG A 208 4.99 2.99 -6.84
CA ARG A 208 4.69 4.25 -6.15
C ARG A 208 3.44 4.09 -5.29
N ALA A 209 3.41 4.78 -4.16
CA ALA A 209 2.23 4.81 -3.33
C ALA A 209 1.92 6.21 -2.81
N ILE A 210 0.66 6.45 -2.48
CA ILE A 210 0.21 7.62 -1.73
C ILE A 210 -0.32 7.17 -0.36
N ALA A 211 0.04 7.89 0.68
CA ALA A 211 -0.50 7.72 2.02
C ALA A 211 -1.63 8.73 2.24
N LEU A 212 -2.86 8.23 2.38
CA LEU A 212 -4.06 9.02 2.57
C LEU A 212 -4.53 8.92 4.02
N PHE A 213 -4.60 10.04 4.71
CA PHE A 213 -5.10 10.15 6.08
C PHE A 213 -6.08 11.32 6.17
N ASP A 214 -7.21 11.11 6.82
CA ASP A 214 -8.26 12.12 7.03
C ASP A 214 -8.61 12.91 5.75
N GLY A 215 -8.67 12.19 4.64
CA GLY A 215 -8.96 12.74 3.32
C GLY A 215 -7.81 13.48 2.64
N CYS A 216 -6.64 13.57 3.25
CA CYS A 216 -5.47 14.27 2.72
C CYS A 216 -4.35 13.32 2.34
N ILE A 217 -3.64 13.59 1.24
CA ILE A 217 -2.40 12.89 0.90
C ILE A 217 -1.29 13.49 1.77
N ILE A 218 -0.74 12.69 2.70
CA ILE A 218 0.34 13.12 3.60
C ILE A 218 1.73 12.77 3.07
N GLN A 219 1.81 11.75 2.20
CA GLN A 219 3.04 11.36 1.52
C GLN A 219 2.70 10.76 0.15
N ASP A 220 3.49 11.10 -0.86
CA ASP A 220 3.41 10.59 -2.23
C ASP A 220 4.82 10.34 -2.73
N ASP A 221 5.23 9.07 -2.80
CA ASP A 221 6.60 8.69 -3.09
C ASP A 221 6.69 7.27 -3.67
N ASN A 222 7.89 6.85 -4.07
CA ASN A 222 8.11 5.44 -4.33
C ASN A 222 7.84 4.60 -3.06
N LEU A 223 7.38 3.38 -3.27
CA LEU A 223 6.93 2.52 -2.18
C LEU A 223 8.03 2.25 -1.15
N GLU A 224 9.28 2.07 -1.57
CA GLU A 224 10.41 1.83 -0.68
C GLU A 224 10.66 3.02 0.26
N THR A 225 10.55 4.26 -0.25
CA THR A 225 10.67 5.47 0.57
C THR A 225 9.56 5.55 1.61
N ILE A 226 8.31 5.26 1.23
CA ILE A 226 7.17 5.27 2.19
C ILE A 226 7.40 4.25 3.32
N ILE A 227 7.93 3.07 3.00
CA ILE A 227 8.20 2.02 3.98
C ILE A 227 9.35 2.41 4.91
N ARG A 228 10.48 2.91 4.34
CA ARG A 228 11.69 3.17 5.11
C ARG A 228 11.69 4.53 5.78
N ARG A 229 10.98 5.51 5.21
CA ARG A 229 10.96 6.91 5.64
C ARG A 229 9.55 7.48 5.68
N PRO A 230 8.67 6.91 6.50
CA PRO A 230 7.32 7.44 6.68
C PRO A 230 7.39 8.86 7.26
N VAL A 231 6.48 9.73 6.80
CA VAL A 231 6.48 11.16 7.16
C VAL A 231 6.05 11.41 8.62
N ASN A 232 5.35 10.47 9.24
CA ASN A 232 4.89 10.59 10.63
C ASN A 232 4.68 9.21 11.28
N GLU A 233 4.43 9.20 12.59
CA GLU A 233 4.19 7.99 13.38
C GLU A 233 2.98 7.17 12.91
N GLN A 234 1.91 7.82 12.46
CA GLN A 234 0.71 7.12 12.01
C GLN A 234 1.01 6.27 10.78
N LEU A 235 1.76 6.84 9.83
CA LEU A 235 2.19 6.10 8.65
C LEU A 235 3.23 5.03 9.01
N ALA A 236 4.16 5.32 9.92
CA ALA A 236 5.13 4.34 10.41
C ALA A 236 4.43 3.09 10.98
N ARG A 237 3.39 3.29 11.79
CA ARG A 237 2.55 2.19 12.30
C ARG A 237 1.82 1.44 11.20
N LEU A 238 1.28 2.16 10.22
CA LEU A 238 0.53 1.57 9.11
C LEU A 238 1.39 0.67 8.23
N VAL A 239 2.64 1.09 7.95
CA VAL A 239 3.58 0.30 7.15
C VAL A 239 4.28 -0.81 7.95
N GLY A 240 3.98 -0.91 9.25
CA GLY A 240 4.44 -2.01 10.10
C GLY A 240 5.82 -1.82 10.69
N ILE A 241 6.27 -0.59 10.92
CA ILE A 241 7.50 -0.35 11.69
C ILE A 241 7.27 -0.79 13.13
N ASP A 242 8.12 -1.69 13.60
CA ASP A 242 7.98 -2.36 14.90
C ASP A 242 8.24 -1.44 16.08
N ASN A 243 9.26 -0.59 15.96
CA ASN A 243 9.75 0.22 17.06
C ASN A 243 9.59 1.70 16.74
N ILE A 244 8.66 2.33 17.42
CA ILE A 244 8.41 3.77 17.36
C ILE A 244 8.64 4.31 18.76
N ILE A 245 9.81 4.89 18.98
CA ILE A 245 10.33 5.22 20.30
C ILE A 245 10.32 6.74 20.48
N PRO A 246 9.61 7.28 21.49
CA PRO A 246 9.71 8.68 21.84
C PRO A 246 11.15 9.08 22.15
N TRP A 247 11.56 10.28 21.75
CA TRP A 247 12.90 10.74 21.93
C TRP A 247 13.00 12.27 22.01
N TRP A 248 14.20 12.75 22.36
CA TRP A 248 14.54 14.16 22.36
C TRP A 248 16.01 14.37 21.96
N VAL A 249 16.30 15.55 21.46
CA VAL A 249 17.66 15.95 21.07
C VAL A 249 18.37 16.58 22.25
N GLU A 250 19.52 16.04 22.57
CA GLU A 250 20.49 16.71 23.41
C GLU A 250 21.55 17.35 22.52
N ARG A 251 21.42 18.67 22.26
CA ARG A 251 22.37 19.38 21.40
C ARG A 251 23.64 19.71 22.18
N SER A 252 24.78 19.26 21.68
CA SER A 252 26.10 19.76 22.07
C SER A 252 26.60 20.69 20.97
N SER A 253 27.55 21.59 21.31
CA SER A 253 28.11 22.56 20.37
C SER A 253 28.80 21.98 19.14
N ARG A 254 29.04 20.65 19.11
CA ARG A 254 29.75 19.96 18.01
C ARG A 254 29.03 18.73 17.44
N ALA A 255 27.94 18.28 18.05
CA ALA A 255 27.21 17.08 17.58
C ALA A 255 25.77 17.04 18.11
N SER A 256 24.87 16.46 17.34
CA SER A 256 23.51 16.14 17.80
C SER A 256 23.49 14.74 18.40
N PHE A 257 23.27 14.65 19.70
CA PHE A 257 23.03 13.39 20.38
C PHE A 257 21.53 13.15 20.46
N ILE A 258 21.14 11.93 20.12
CA ILE A 258 19.78 11.45 20.28
C ILE A 258 19.70 10.70 21.58
N LYS A 259 18.71 11.08 22.40
CA LYS A 259 18.37 10.38 23.62
C LYS A 259 16.98 9.80 23.48
N LEU A 260 16.88 8.50 23.50
CA LEU A 260 15.62 7.78 23.48
C LEU A 260 14.97 7.75 24.87
N ALA A 261 13.65 7.59 24.94
CA ALA A 261 12.90 7.54 26.20
C ALA A 261 13.39 6.43 27.15
N ASN A 262 13.98 5.36 26.63
CA ASN A 262 14.60 4.27 27.38
C ASN A 262 16.02 4.59 27.91
N GLY A 263 16.50 5.83 27.78
CA GLY A 263 17.80 6.28 28.27
C GLY A 263 18.98 6.05 27.32
N ILE A 264 18.75 5.41 26.18
CA ILE A 264 19.78 5.20 25.16
C ILE A 264 20.19 6.52 24.54
N LYS A 265 21.49 6.76 24.45
CA LYS A 265 22.06 7.95 23.84
C LYS A 265 23.04 7.55 22.74
N PHE A 266 22.87 8.10 21.55
CA PHE A 266 23.80 7.85 20.45
C PHE A 266 23.98 9.10 19.57
N LEU A 267 25.10 9.12 18.86
CA LEU A 267 25.43 10.17 17.90
C LEU A 267 24.70 9.87 16.59
N TYR A 268 23.93 10.85 16.11
CA TYR A 268 23.27 10.74 14.81
C TYR A 268 24.04 11.53 13.75
N PRO A 269 24.40 10.91 12.62
CA PRO A 269 25.21 11.55 11.59
C PRO A 269 24.46 12.53 10.69
N GLY A 270 23.12 12.59 10.78
CA GLY A 270 22.27 13.43 9.95
C GLY A 270 21.93 14.77 10.60
N GLU A 271 21.39 15.69 9.80
CA GLU A 271 20.80 16.93 10.29
C GLU A 271 19.34 16.73 10.70
N ILE A 272 18.99 17.27 11.86
CA ILE A 272 17.61 17.26 12.35
C ILE A 272 17.03 18.64 12.14
N THR A 273 16.23 18.79 11.08
CA THR A 273 15.70 20.09 10.63
C THR A 273 14.26 20.35 11.06
N LYS A 274 13.54 19.34 11.56
CA LYS A 274 12.12 19.43 11.94
C LYS A 274 11.90 19.12 13.41
N PRO A 275 10.82 19.61 14.04
CA PRO A 275 10.40 19.11 15.33
C PRO A 275 10.00 17.61 15.14
N ILE A 276 10.64 16.75 15.90
CA ILE A 276 10.55 15.31 15.75
C ILE A 276 9.97 14.73 17.03
N THR A 277 9.05 13.75 16.92
CA THR A 277 8.34 13.16 18.04
C THR A 277 8.80 11.75 18.35
N ALA A 278 9.26 10.99 17.35
CA ALA A 278 9.66 9.60 17.52
C ALA A 278 10.84 9.18 16.63
N CYS A 279 11.59 8.19 17.13
CA CYS A 279 12.59 7.43 16.40
C CYS A 279 11.95 6.12 15.93
N CYS A 280 11.97 5.88 14.64
CA CYS A 280 11.46 4.69 13.98
C CYS A 280 12.60 3.75 13.63
N LEU A 281 12.50 2.51 14.11
CA LEU A 281 13.42 1.42 13.82
C LEU A 281 12.63 0.17 13.42
N SER A 282 12.85 -0.31 12.21
CA SER A 282 12.29 -1.60 11.81
C SER A 282 12.95 -2.74 12.59
N GLY A 283 12.21 -3.79 12.91
CA GLY A 283 12.74 -4.92 13.67
C GLY A 283 13.86 -5.68 12.96
N ASP A 284 13.93 -5.59 11.64
CA ASP A 284 14.95 -6.23 10.79
C ASP A 284 16.28 -5.47 10.74
N THR A 285 16.34 -4.24 11.30
CA THR A 285 17.59 -3.48 11.41
C THR A 285 18.50 -4.00 12.51
N PHE A 286 17.99 -4.80 13.44
CA PHE A 286 18.75 -5.31 14.56
C PHE A 286 19.55 -6.56 14.21
N ASN A 287 20.81 -6.60 14.71
CA ASN A 287 21.56 -7.82 14.90
C ASN A 287 21.49 -8.21 16.37
N VAL A 288 21.32 -9.49 16.65
CA VAL A 288 21.11 -10.02 18.00
C VAL A 288 22.32 -10.84 18.43
N TYR A 289 22.87 -10.51 19.60
CA TYR A 289 24.02 -11.18 20.19
C TYR A 289 23.68 -11.58 21.63
N ASP A 290 24.32 -12.68 22.11
CA ASP A 290 24.28 -12.98 23.53
C ASP A 290 25.05 -11.94 24.36
N ALA A 291 24.82 -11.90 25.66
CA ALA A 291 25.46 -10.92 26.56
C ALA A 291 26.99 -11.03 26.57
N SER A 292 27.55 -12.22 26.34
CA SER A 292 28.98 -12.49 26.38
C SER A 292 29.73 -12.15 25.09
N SER A 293 28.97 -11.98 23.98
CA SER A 293 29.56 -11.71 22.68
C SER A 293 30.30 -10.39 22.63
N SER A 294 31.54 -10.44 22.11
CA SER A 294 32.33 -9.26 21.77
C SER A 294 31.87 -8.72 20.41
N ILE A 295 31.23 -7.57 20.40
CA ILE A 295 30.76 -6.93 19.17
C ILE A 295 31.84 -5.99 18.66
N LEU A 296 32.29 -6.18 17.43
CA LEU A 296 33.19 -5.25 16.77
C LEU A 296 32.48 -3.92 16.56
N HIS A 297 32.94 -2.86 17.22
CA HIS A 297 32.42 -1.52 17.02
C HIS A 297 32.75 -1.03 15.61
N LYS A 298 31.74 -1.01 14.75
CA LYS A 298 31.81 -0.32 13.46
C LYS A 298 31.46 1.17 13.67
N PRO A 299 31.92 2.07 12.82
CA PRO A 299 31.42 3.46 12.83
C PRO A 299 29.88 3.48 12.83
N TRP A 300 29.30 4.30 13.69
CA TRP A 300 27.82 4.48 13.83
C TRP A 300 27.06 3.26 14.41
N SER A 301 27.76 2.25 14.91
CA SER A 301 27.11 1.11 15.57
C SER A 301 26.59 1.52 16.96
N VAL A 302 25.30 1.29 17.18
CA VAL A 302 24.62 1.47 18.46
C VAL A 302 24.34 0.10 19.05
N ILE A 303 24.79 -0.14 20.27
CA ILE A 303 24.60 -1.41 21.00
C ILE A 303 23.73 -1.12 22.20
N ILE A 304 22.68 -1.94 22.36
CA ILE A 304 21.71 -1.82 23.42
C ILE A 304 21.63 -3.15 24.16
N GLU A 305 21.73 -3.13 25.47
CA GLU A 305 21.48 -4.30 26.33
C GLU A 305 20.04 -4.29 26.81
N GLY A 306 19.40 -5.46 26.82
CA GLY A 306 18.06 -5.59 27.31
C GLY A 306 17.70 -7.03 27.69
N LEU A 307 16.63 -7.14 28.47
CA LEU A 307 16.10 -8.41 28.96
C LEU A 307 15.10 -8.98 27.94
N VAL A 308 15.30 -10.21 27.51
CA VAL A 308 14.36 -10.93 26.64
C VAL A 308 13.07 -11.22 27.41
N GLU A 309 11.95 -10.64 26.98
CA GLU A 309 10.62 -10.94 27.54
C GLU A 309 9.99 -12.12 26.82
N ARG A 310 10.15 -12.21 25.50
CA ARG A 310 9.50 -13.21 24.67
C ARG A 310 10.29 -13.51 23.40
N VAL A 311 10.26 -14.76 22.99
CA VAL A 311 10.81 -15.22 21.70
C VAL A 311 9.69 -15.94 20.94
N LEU A 312 9.46 -15.56 19.70
CA LEU A 312 8.54 -16.23 18.80
C LEU A 312 9.29 -16.73 17.56
N ASN A 313 9.39 -18.03 17.45
CA ASN A 313 10.02 -18.69 16.31
C ASN A 313 9.03 -18.86 15.16
N GLY A 314 9.12 -18.04 14.12
CA GLY A 314 8.39 -18.17 12.87
C GLY A 314 9.14 -19.01 11.85
N ILE A 315 8.56 -19.15 10.66
CA ILE A 315 9.20 -19.84 9.51
C ILE A 315 10.30 -18.92 8.95
N GLY A 316 11.57 -19.23 9.24
CA GLY A 316 12.74 -18.50 8.75
C GLY A 316 13.11 -17.21 9.53
N ILE A 317 12.16 -16.63 10.28
CA ILE A 317 12.37 -15.38 11.05
C ILE A 317 12.04 -15.64 12.51
N CYS A 318 12.89 -15.13 13.40
CA CYS A 318 12.65 -15.08 14.84
C CYS A 318 12.26 -13.65 15.25
N SER A 319 11.17 -13.50 15.98
CA SER A 319 10.79 -12.22 16.59
C SER A 319 11.10 -12.28 18.08
N ILE A 320 11.85 -11.29 18.58
CA ILE A 320 12.35 -11.23 19.95
C ILE A 320 11.89 -9.91 20.54
N TRP A 321 11.17 -9.98 21.66
CA TRP A 321 10.77 -8.83 22.46
C TRP A 321 11.80 -8.61 23.55
N VAL A 322 12.42 -7.45 23.55
CA VAL A 322 13.54 -7.11 24.44
C VAL A 322 13.17 -5.87 25.25
N LYS A 323 13.09 -6.02 26.56
CA LYS A 323 12.86 -4.91 27.47
C LYS A 323 14.13 -4.10 27.69
N VAL A 324 14.03 -2.80 27.38
CA VAL A 324 15.11 -1.83 27.54
C VAL A 324 14.56 -0.63 28.33
N GLY A 325 14.91 -0.54 29.60
CA GLY A 325 14.28 0.41 30.52
C GLY A 325 12.78 0.13 30.66
N GLU A 326 11.93 1.12 30.39
CA GLU A 326 10.47 0.98 30.45
C GLU A 326 9.84 0.57 29.10
N GLN A 327 10.63 0.41 28.05
CA GLN A 327 10.14 0.10 26.72
C GLN A 327 10.53 -1.29 26.26
N THR A 328 9.70 -1.89 25.42
CA THR A 328 10.00 -3.17 24.76
C THR A 328 10.30 -2.91 23.28
N LEU A 329 11.49 -3.33 22.85
CA LEU A 329 11.91 -3.33 21.46
C LEU A 329 11.62 -4.69 20.83
N ILE A 330 11.28 -4.67 19.54
CA ILE A 330 11.04 -5.88 18.75
C ILE A 330 12.16 -6.02 17.73
N ALA A 331 12.94 -7.08 17.84
CA ALA A 331 13.91 -7.48 16.82
C ALA A 331 13.32 -8.62 15.99
N ARG A 332 13.40 -8.50 14.66
CA ARG A 332 12.98 -9.53 13.70
C ARG A 332 14.20 -9.97 12.90
N VAL A 333 14.77 -11.10 13.26
CA VAL A 333 16.03 -11.56 12.68
C VAL A 333 15.85 -12.92 12.01
N PRO A 334 16.52 -13.16 10.86
CA PRO A 334 16.66 -14.50 10.35
C PRO A 334 17.29 -15.40 11.41
N ARG A 335 16.83 -16.65 11.51
CA ARG A 335 17.38 -17.59 12.51
C ARG A 335 18.90 -17.75 12.44
N ASN A 336 19.45 -17.59 11.25
CA ASN A 336 20.90 -17.67 11.01
C ASN A 336 21.68 -16.44 11.51
N ASN A 337 20.98 -15.34 11.85
CA ASN A 337 21.59 -14.09 12.33
C ASN A 337 21.46 -13.93 13.86
N ILE A 338 21.11 -14.98 14.56
CA ILE A 338 21.14 -15.03 16.02
C ILE A 338 22.48 -15.61 16.42
N PHE A 339 23.34 -14.78 16.98
CA PHE A 339 24.67 -15.16 17.44
C PHE A 339 24.60 -15.60 18.90
N GLY A 340 24.43 -16.91 19.13
CA GLY A 340 24.26 -17.52 20.43
C GLY A 340 22.83 -18.02 20.70
N ASN A 341 22.58 -18.42 21.93
CA ASN A 341 21.26 -18.84 22.38
C ASN A 341 20.47 -17.65 22.92
N VAL A 342 19.21 -17.56 22.58
CA VAL A 342 18.33 -16.48 23.04
C VAL A 342 17.09 -17.12 23.68
N TYR A 343 17.02 -17.00 25.01
CA TYR A 343 15.90 -17.52 25.80
C TYR A 343 15.19 -16.39 26.55
N PRO A 344 13.91 -16.52 26.87
CA PRO A 344 13.21 -15.62 27.79
C PRO A 344 13.97 -15.48 29.12
N HIS A 345 13.98 -14.27 29.66
CA HIS A 345 14.66 -13.88 30.91
C HIS A 345 16.18 -13.83 30.85
N GLU A 346 16.77 -13.89 29.67
CA GLU A 346 18.20 -13.65 29.48
C GLU A 346 18.47 -12.22 29.01
N ILE A 347 19.67 -11.71 29.33
CA ILE A 347 20.14 -10.43 28.82
C ILE A 347 20.80 -10.68 27.47
N ILE A 348 20.45 -9.88 26.49
CA ILE A 348 21.05 -9.91 25.15
C ILE A 348 21.49 -8.51 24.72
N LYS A 349 22.28 -8.46 23.65
CA LYS A 349 22.67 -7.21 23.00
C LYS A 349 22.00 -7.11 21.64
N LEU A 350 21.33 -5.98 21.42
CA LEU A 350 20.81 -5.57 20.13
C LEU A 350 21.78 -4.54 19.53
N ALA A 351 22.22 -4.75 18.30
CA ALA A 351 23.06 -3.80 17.60
C ALA A 351 22.38 -3.34 16.30
N PHE A 352 22.41 -2.03 16.05
CA PHE A 352 21.91 -1.44 14.81
C PHE A 352 22.83 -0.30 14.35
N ASN A 353 22.72 0.12 13.09
CA ASN A 353 23.43 1.29 12.60
C ASN A 353 22.58 2.55 12.86
N ALA A 354 23.16 3.59 13.45
CA ALA A 354 22.47 4.87 13.68
C ALA A 354 21.88 5.50 12.40
N GLN A 355 22.45 5.19 11.24
CA GLN A 355 21.94 5.65 9.94
C GLN A 355 20.59 4.99 9.53
N ASP A 356 20.28 3.83 10.10
CA ASP A 356 19.02 3.12 9.85
C ASP A 356 17.87 3.69 10.69
N ALA A 357 18.18 4.54 11.67
CA ALA A 357 17.18 5.24 12.46
C ALA A 357 16.51 6.34 11.61
N HIS A 358 15.18 6.29 11.53
CA HIS A 358 14.37 7.30 10.87
C HIS A 358 13.58 8.10 11.92
N PHE A 359 13.53 9.42 11.75
CA PHE A 359 12.91 10.33 12.71
C PHE A 359 11.69 11.02 12.11
N VAL A 360 10.59 10.97 12.84
CA VAL A 360 9.28 11.49 12.45
C VAL A 360 8.74 12.51 13.44
#